data_59e201b0d448ed4ee5cfe11dc67d9be9
#
_entry.id   59e201b0d448ed4ee5cfe11dc67d9be9
#
_cell.length_a   1.000
_cell.length_b   1.000
_cell.length_c   1.000
_cell.angle_alpha   90.00
_cell.angle_beta   90.00
_cell.angle_gamma   90.00
#
_symmetry.space_group_name_H-M   'P 1'
#
loop_
_entity.id
_entity.type
_entity.pdbx_description
1 polymer ?
#
loop_
_entity_poly.entity_id
_entity_poly.type
_entity_poly.pdbx_seq_one_letter_code
_entity_poly.pdbx_strand_id
1 'polypeptide(L)'
;MYSSYSTLQRKQLTKQVYTDTQSTYLLVYAPGRHQALEHALENQLHRKFRLVTELAPALTDSVEGVLLVSEDLECTSTALTYFAGALRTGADLVVCDAAFGFDGSTALYLSTQHIPCSRCAMVSRKLLDRIRAAARSRDSVNH
;
A
#
# COMPACT_ATOMS: atom_id res chain seq x y z
N MET A 1 -8.30 1.64 -34.67
CA MET A 1 -8.02 3.02 -34.35
C MET A 1 -8.26 3.35 -32.88
N TYR A 2 -7.28 3.94 -32.29
CA TYR A 2 -7.18 4.05 -30.85
C TYR A 2 -7.95 5.16 -30.20
N SER A 3 -8.64 5.93 -30.99
CA SER A 3 -9.57 6.96 -30.56
C SER A 3 -10.89 6.37 -30.06
N SER A 4 -10.98 5.04 -29.93
CA SER A 4 -12.22 4.37 -29.56
C SER A 4 -12.73 4.72 -28.17
N TYR A 5 -11.86 5.22 -27.28
CA TYR A 5 -12.32 5.72 -26.00
C TYR A 5 -12.59 7.19 -26.08
N SER A 6 -13.84 7.57 -25.97
CA SER A 6 -14.22 8.97 -25.89
C SER A 6 -13.66 9.59 -24.60
N THR A 7 -13.56 10.91 -24.57
CA THR A 7 -13.16 11.63 -23.35
C THR A 7 -14.10 11.31 -22.19
N LEU A 8 -15.38 11.12 -22.47
CA LEU A 8 -16.37 10.77 -21.45
C LEU A 8 -16.08 9.40 -20.84
N GLN A 9 -15.75 8.40 -21.66
CA GLN A 9 -15.41 7.06 -21.17
C GLN A 9 -14.17 7.07 -20.31
N ARG A 10 -13.15 7.84 -20.68
CA ARG A 10 -11.93 8.00 -19.87
C ARG A 10 -12.23 8.61 -18.51
N LYS A 11 -13.08 9.63 -18.47
CA LYS A 11 -13.48 10.27 -17.21
C LYS A 11 -14.24 9.30 -16.31
N GLN A 12 -15.14 8.50 -16.89
CA GLN A 12 -15.90 7.49 -16.12
C GLN A 12 -14.98 6.43 -15.55
N LEU A 13 -14.03 5.92 -16.33
CA LEU A 13 -13.05 4.94 -15.87
C LEU A 13 -12.20 5.48 -14.72
N THR A 14 -11.71 6.71 -14.86
CA THR A 14 -10.90 7.35 -13.82
C THR A 14 -11.71 7.52 -12.54
N LYS A 15 -12.96 7.95 -12.66
CA LYS A 15 -13.85 8.13 -11.51
C LYS A 15 -14.12 6.79 -10.80
N GLN A 16 -14.34 5.73 -11.57
CA GLN A 16 -14.60 4.39 -11.01
C GLN A 16 -13.38 3.86 -10.27
N VAL A 17 -12.19 3.98 -10.84
CA VAL A 17 -10.94 3.56 -10.19
C VAL A 17 -10.73 4.33 -8.89
N TYR A 18 -10.92 5.63 -8.90
CA TYR A 18 -10.81 6.47 -7.71
C TYR A 18 -11.78 6.03 -6.62
N THR A 19 -13.05 5.77 -6.98
CA THR A 19 -14.07 5.31 -6.02
C THR A 19 -13.69 3.98 -5.41
N ASP A 20 -13.21 3.03 -6.24
CA ASP A 20 -12.80 1.70 -5.78
C ASP A 20 -11.63 1.79 -4.80
N THR A 21 -10.64 2.65 -5.07
CA THR A 21 -9.49 2.81 -4.19
C THR A 21 -9.86 3.45 -2.86
N GLN A 22 -10.88 4.30 -2.81
CA GLN A 22 -11.31 4.94 -1.57
C GLN A 22 -11.81 3.95 -0.52
N SER A 23 -12.26 2.76 -0.92
CA SER A 23 -12.71 1.73 0.02
C SER A 23 -11.55 0.90 0.58
N THR A 24 -10.36 1.02 0.03
CA THR A 24 -9.19 0.25 0.45
C THR A 24 -8.64 0.76 1.76
N TYR A 25 -8.63 -0.09 2.78
CA TYR A 25 -8.14 0.29 4.11
C TYR A 25 -6.65 0.01 4.24
N LEU A 26 -5.89 1.06 4.53
CA LEU A 26 -4.45 0.99 4.72
C LEU A 26 -4.07 1.27 6.16
N LEU A 27 -3.10 0.53 6.69
CA LEU A 27 -2.40 0.92 7.89
C LEU A 27 -1.10 1.63 7.50
N VAL A 28 -0.80 2.71 8.18
CA VAL A 28 0.50 3.37 8.09
C VAL A 28 1.24 3.02 9.38
N TYR A 29 2.26 2.18 9.27
CA TYR A 29 3.01 1.70 10.42
C TYR A 29 4.31 2.47 10.55
N ALA A 30 4.45 3.15 11.68
CA ALA A 30 5.66 3.88 12.06
C ALA A 30 5.95 3.59 13.53
N PRO A 31 7.03 2.84 13.85
CA PRO A 31 7.35 2.48 15.24
C PRO A 31 7.58 3.68 16.15
N GLY A 32 8.11 4.78 15.60
CA GLY A 32 8.24 6.05 16.30
C GLY A 32 7.12 6.99 15.89
N ARG A 33 6.54 7.71 16.85
CA ARG A 33 5.51 8.67 16.52
C ARG A 33 6.13 10.03 16.24
N HIS A 34 6.03 10.49 14.99
CA HIS A 34 6.66 11.72 14.53
C HIS A 34 5.61 12.74 14.09
N GLN A 35 5.73 13.95 14.61
CA GLN A 35 4.82 15.04 14.26
C GLN A 35 4.86 15.36 12.76
N ALA A 36 6.04 15.29 12.15
CA ALA A 36 6.20 15.52 10.72
C ALA A 36 5.42 14.50 9.89
N LEU A 37 5.40 13.24 10.33
CA LEU A 37 4.63 12.19 9.65
C LEU A 37 3.12 12.43 9.78
N GLU A 38 2.65 12.78 10.97
CA GLU A 38 1.23 13.12 11.17
C GLU A 38 0.82 14.27 10.26
N HIS A 39 1.68 15.28 10.16
CA HIS A 39 1.42 16.43 9.29
C HIS A 39 1.39 16.03 7.80
N ALA A 40 2.31 15.18 7.38
CA ALA A 40 2.34 14.70 5.99
C ALA A 40 1.09 13.92 5.62
N LEU A 41 0.46 13.24 6.57
CA LEU A 41 -0.73 12.45 6.34
C LEU A 41 -2.04 13.24 6.39
N GLU A 42 -2.04 14.44 6.98
CA GLU A 42 -3.24 15.27 7.10
C GLU A 42 -3.86 15.64 5.76
N ASN A 43 -3.04 15.82 4.74
CA ASN A 43 -3.46 16.29 3.43
C ASN A 43 -3.66 15.18 2.40
N GLN A 44 -3.66 13.91 2.83
CA GLN A 44 -3.87 12.81 1.90
C GLN A 44 -5.31 12.80 1.38
N LEU A 45 -5.46 12.65 0.07
CA LEU A 45 -6.77 12.56 -0.56
C LEU A 45 -7.46 11.23 -0.19
N HIS A 46 -6.70 10.15 -0.09
CA HIS A 46 -7.22 8.89 0.42
C HIS A 46 -7.32 8.95 1.94
N ARG A 47 -8.54 8.84 2.46
CA ARG A 47 -8.79 9.04 3.90
C ARG A 47 -8.99 7.75 4.69
N LYS A 48 -9.11 6.60 4.03
CA LYS A 48 -9.34 5.33 4.72
C LYS A 48 -8.00 4.72 5.13
N PHE A 49 -7.39 5.31 6.13
CA PHE A 49 -6.13 4.84 6.70
C PHE A 49 -6.07 5.12 8.19
N ARG A 50 -5.17 4.45 8.87
CA ARG A 50 -4.88 4.68 10.28
C ARG A 50 -3.37 4.64 10.49
N LEU A 51 -2.85 5.63 11.21
CA LEU A 51 -1.45 5.66 11.64
C LEU A 51 -1.32 4.87 12.95
N VAL A 52 -0.43 3.91 12.97
CA VAL A 52 -0.23 3.04 14.15
C VAL A 52 1.25 2.91 14.48
N THR A 53 1.55 2.77 15.75
CA THR A 53 2.89 2.52 16.26
C THR A 53 3.13 1.05 16.59
N GLU A 54 2.05 0.26 16.73
CA GLU A 54 2.08 -1.18 16.95
C GLU A 54 1.24 -1.86 15.87
N LEU A 55 1.83 -2.81 15.16
CA LEU A 55 1.19 -3.42 14.01
C LEU A 55 0.19 -4.51 14.39
N ALA A 56 0.61 -5.48 15.23
CA ALA A 56 -0.19 -6.67 15.48
C ALA A 56 -1.62 -6.39 15.98
N PRO A 57 -1.84 -5.53 16.98
CA PRO A 57 -3.20 -5.27 17.46
C PRO A 57 -4.06 -4.51 16.45
N ALA A 58 -3.46 -3.83 15.48
CA ALA A 58 -4.17 -3.06 14.48
C ALA A 58 -4.56 -3.87 13.23
N LEU A 59 -4.02 -5.09 13.07
CA LEU A 59 -4.27 -5.94 11.92
C LEU A 59 -5.63 -6.64 12.03
N THR A 60 -6.68 -5.90 11.75
CA THR A 60 -8.02 -6.46 11.64
C THR A 60 -8.24 -7.06 10.25
N ASP A 61 -9.31 -7.83 10.07
CA ASP A 61 -9.62 -8.47 8.79
C ASP A 61 -9.89 -7.47 7.66
N SER A 62 -10.22 -6.24 8.02
CA SER A 62 -10.51 -5.19 7.04
C SER A 62 -9.26 -4.54 6.44
N VAL A 63 -8.08 -4.75 7.03
CA VAL A 63 -6.84 -4.14 6.54
C VAL A 63 -6.38 -4.84 5.27
N GLU A 64 -6.24 -4.08 4.19
CA GLU A 64 -5.84 -4.61 2.89
C GLU A 64 -4.36 -4.43 2.58
N GLY A 65 -3.71 -3.46 3.22
CA GLY A 65 -2.28 -3.24 3.03
C GLY A 65 -1.67 -2.44 4.17
N VAL A 66 -0.35 -2.54 4.29
CA VAL A 66 0.43 -1.85 5.31
C VAL A 66 1.52 -1.06 4.64
N LEU A 67 1.59 0.22 4.95
CA LEU A 67 2.67 1.10 4.54
C LEU A 67 3.69 1.17 5.66
N LEU A 68 4.91 0.72 5.40
CA LEU A 68 6.02 0.76 6.35
C LEU A 68 6.79 2.05 6.11
N VAL A 69 6.84 2.91 7.11
CA VAL A 69 7.39 4.26 6.95
C VAL A 69 8.54 4.51 7.91
N SER A 70 9.54 5.23 7.42
CA SER A 70 10.61 5.75 8.26
C SER A 70 10.31 7.20 8.67
N GLU A 71 11.15 7.75 9.55
CA GLU A 71 10.98 9.07 10.13
C GLU A 71 10.92 10.21 9.11
N ASP A 72 11.59 10.05 7.98
CA ASP A 72 11.78 11.11 6.99
C ASP A 72 10.82 10.97 5.82
N LEU A 73 9.60 10.56 6.08
CA LEU A 73 8.61 10.38 5.02
C LEU A 73 8.33 11.70 4.31
N GLU A 74 8.57 11.71 3.03
CA GLU A 74 8.14 12.78 2.14
C GLU A 74 7.16 12.19 1.14
N CYS A 75 5.96 12.76 1.07
CA CYS A 75 4.95 12.25 0.16
C CYS A 75 4.04 13.36 -0.35
N THR A 76 3.51 13.15 -1.55
CA THR A 76 2.49 14.03 -2.11
C THR A 76 1.12 13.68 -1.52
N SER A 77 0.13 14.54 -1.76
CA SER A 77 -1.25 14.30 -1.30
C SER A 77 -1.89 13.07 -1.93
N THR A 78 -1.31 12.53 -3.01
CA THR A 78 -1.84 11.36 -3.71
C THR A 78 -1.11 10.06 -3.37
N ALA A 79 -0.19 10.08 -2.42
CA ALA A 79 0.62 8.91 -2.09
C ALA A 79 -0.22 7.70 -1.68
N LEU A 80 -1.14 7.87 -0.74
CA LEU A 80 -1.99 6.76 -0.30
C LEU A 80 -2.96 6.31 -1.39
N THR A 81 -3.43 7.21 -2.21
CA THR A 81 -4.24 6.86 -3.40
C THR A 81 -3.45 5.96 -4.33
N TYR A 82 -2.17 6.27 -4.55
CA TYR A 82 -1.29 5.46 -5.37
C TYR A 82 -1.13 4.05 -4.80
N PHE A 83 -0.87 3.93 -3.50
CA PHE A 83 -0.69 2.61 -2.87
C PHE A 83 -1.98 1.80 -2.87
N ALA A 84 -3.12 2.43 -2.62
CA ALA A 84 -4.41 1.77 -2.71
C ALA A 84 -4.67 1.27 -4.14
N GLY A 85 -4.35 2.06 -5.15
CA GLY A 85 -4.46 1.67 -6.55
C GLY A 85 -3.55 0.50 -6.89
N ALA A 86 -2.32 0.52 -6.40
CA ALA A 86 -1.37 -0.58 -6.62
C ALA A 86 -1.90 -1.90 -6.06
N LEU A 87 -2.49 -1.88 -4.86
CA LEU A 87 -3.13 -3.05 -4.28
C LEU A 87 -4.26 -3.59 -5.17
N ARG A 88 -5.08 -2.71 -5.72
CA ARG A 88 -6.18 -3.10 -6.60
C ARG A 88 -5.72 -3.70 -7.92
N THR A 89 -4.51 -3.37 -8.37
CA THR A 89 -3.94 -3.95 -9.59
C THR A 89 -3.13 -5.22 -9.34
N GLY A 90 -3.11 -5.71 -8.11
CA GLY A 90 -2.46 -6.97 -7.76
C GLY A 90 -1.07 -6.85 -7.18
N ALA A 91 -0.62 -5.64 -6.86
CA ALA A 91 0.67 -5.46 -6.20
C ALA A 91 0.62 -5.99 -4.76
N ASP A 92 1.61 -6.80 -4.40
CA ASP A 92 1.79 -7.31 -3.04
C ASP A 92 2.94 -6.59 -2.32
N LEU A 93 3.86 -6.01 -3.08
CA LEU A 93 5.01 -5.30 -2.55
C LEU A 93 5.35 -4.14 -3.47
N VAL A 94 5.52 -2.96 -2.89
CA VAL A 94 6.05 -1.79 -3.60
C VAL A 94 7.26 -1.30 -2.82
N VAL A 95 8.43 -1.38 -3.43
CA VAL A 95 9.69 -0.94 -2.84
C VAL A 95 10.50 -0.19 -3.87
N CYS A 96 11.17 0.86 -3.46
CA CYS A 96 11.90 1.74 -4.35
C CYS A 96 10.95 2.23 -5.46
N ASP A 97 11.27 1.98 -6.71
CA ASP A 97 10.45 2.42 -7.85
C ASP A 97 9.75 1.23 -8.53
N ALA A 98 9.60 0.11 -7.84
CA ALA A 98 9.08 -1.10 -8.46
C ALA A 98 7.93 -1.70 -7.66
N ALA A 99 6.96 -2.23 -8.39
CA ALA A 99 5.82 -2.95 -7.84
C ALA A 99 5.92 -4.42 -8.21
N PHE A 100 5.65 -5.31 -7.25
CA PHE A 100 5.72 -6.75 -7.41
C PHE A 100 4.44 -7.40 -6.93
N GLY A 101 3.97 -8.43 -7.67
CA GLY A 101 3.00 -9.38 -7.16
C GLY A 101 3.72 -10.65 -6.73
N PHE A 102 3.02 -11.55 -6.05
CA PHE A 102 3.58 -12.83 -5.62
C PHE A 102 2.64 -13.96 -6.00
N ASP A 103 3.20 -14.95 -6.68
CA ASP A 103 2.53 -16.22 -6.98
C ASP A 103 3.27 -17.31 -6.21
N GLY A 104 2.67 -17.81 -5.16
CA GLY A 104 3.38 -18.69 -4.25
C GLY A 104 4.58 -17.96 -3.62
N SER A 105 5.76 -18.51 -3.75
CA SER A 105 7.00 -17.88 -3.28
C SER A 105 7.73 -17.09 -4.38
N THR A 106 7.15 -17.02 -5.58
CA THR A 106 7.77 -16.35 -6.72
C THR A 106 7.32 -14.90 -6.82
N ALA A 107 8.27 -13.99 -6.84
CA ALA A 107 7.99 -12.58 -7.06
C ALA A 107 7.79 -12.30 -8.56
N LEU A 108 6.69 -11.63 -8.89
CA LEU A 108 6.37 -11.25 -10.25
C LEU A 108 6.49 -9.73 -10.39
N TYR A 109 7.43 -9.28 -11.21
CA TYR A 109 7.58 -7.86 -11.49
C TYR A 109 6.37 -7.33 -12.26
N LEU A 110 5.73 -6.30 -11.76
CA LEU A 110 4.53 -5.72 -12.37
C LEU A 110 4.85 -4.45 -13.16
N SER A 111 5.56 -3.52 -12.54
CA SER A 111 5.84 -2.24 -13.19
C SER A 111 6.93 -1.48 -12.48
N THR A 112 7.59 -0.57 -13.21
CA THR A 112 8.39 0.50 -12.63
C THR A 112 7.56 1.77 -12.71
N GLN A 113 7.35 2.44 -11.57
CA GLN A 113 6.56 3.67 -11.52
C GLN A 113 7.24 4.65 -10.58
N HIS A 114 7.01 5.93 -10.83
CA HIS A 114 7.43 6.95 -9.89
C HIS A 114 6.55 6.88 -8.63
N ILE A 115 7.17 6.59 -7.49
CA ILE A 115 6.46 6.50 -6.22
C ILE A 115 6.34 7.92 -5.65
N PRO A 116 5.11 8.40 -5.41
CA PRO A 116 4.90 9.76 -4.88
C PRO A 116 5.15 9.86 -3.38
N CYS A 117 6.09 9.08 -2.88
CA CYS A 117 6.40 8.98 -1.47
C CYS A 117 7.80 8.40 -1.32
N SER A 118 8.65 9.01 -0.52
CA SER A 118 9.99 8.51 -0.28
C SER A 118 10.10 7.81 1.07
N ARG A 119 11.04 6.87 1.16
CA ARG A 119 11.40 6.15 2.39
C ARG A 119 10.23 5.37 3.00
N CYS A 120 9.53 4.67 2.14
CA CYS A 120 8.45 3.78 2.56
C CYS A 120 8.42 2.54 1.69
N ALA A 121 7.76 1.51 2.19
CA ALA A 121 7.45 0.30 1.44
C ALA A 121 6.01 -0.08 1.73
N MET A 122 5.31 -0.57 0.73
CA MET A 122 3.94 -1.06 0.89
C MET A 122 3.93 -2.57 0.76
N VAL A 123 3.24 -3.24 1.67
CA VAL A 123 3.06 -4.69 1.66
C VAL A 123 1.56 -4.99 1.70
N SER A 124 1.08 -5.87 0.81
CA SER A 124 -0.31 -6.31 0.85
C SER A 124 -0.57 -7.15 2.11
N ARG A 125 -1.83 -7.19 2.55
CA ARG A 125 -2.22 -8.03 3.68
C ARG A 125 -1.91 -9.50 3.41
N LYS A 126 -2.17 -9.94 2.20
CA LYS A 126 -1.89 -11.31 1.75
C LYS A 126 -0.41 -11.67 1.94
N LEU A 127 0.50 -10.83 1.47
CA LEU A 127 1.93 -11.09 1.61
C LEU A 127 2.37 -11.00 3.07
N LEU A 128 1.87 -10.03 3.80
CA LEU A 128 2.19 -9.86 5.22
C LEU A 128 1.79 -11.09 6.04
N ASP A 129 0.60 -11.62 5.80
CA ASP A 129 0.13 -12.83 6.51
C ASP A 129 1.01 -14.04 6.20
N ARG A 130 1.50 -14.15 4.98
CA ARG A 130 2.42 -15.24 4.59
C ARG A 130 3.77 -15.09 5.26
N ILE A 131 4.31 -13.88 5.34
CA ILE A 131 5.57 -13.62 6.03
C ILE A 131 5.44 -13.98 7.51
N ARG A 132 4.34 -13.59 8.15
CA ARG A 132 4.10 -13.90 9.56
C ARG A 132 3.91 -15.38 9.79
N ALA A 133 3.25 -16.09 8.92
CA ALA A 133 3.09 -17.55 9.00
C ALA A 133 4.45 -18.26 8.86
N ALA A 134 5.30 -17.81 7.95
CA ALA A 134 6.65 -18.35 7.78
C ALA A 134 7.52 -18.11 9.01
N ALA A 135 7.42 -16.93 9.63
CA ALA A 135 8.15 -16.62 10.86
C ALA A 135 7.72 -17.51 12.01
N ARG A 136 6.42 -17.77 12.18
CA ARG A 136 5.90 -18.68 13.20
C ARG A 136 6.37 -20.10 12.98
N SER A 137 6.39 -20.56 11.73
CA SER A 137 6.87 -21.89 11.38
C SER A 137 8.34 -22.08 11.75
N ARG A 138 9.18 -21.05 11.52
CA ARG A 138 10.59 -21.08 11.94
C ARG A 138 10.74 -21.15 13.45
N ASP A 139 9.97 -20.37 14.17
CA ASP A 139 10.00 -20.39 15.64
C ASP A 139 9.61 -21.76 16.19
N SER A 140 8.61 -22.40 15.59
CA SER A 140 8.19 -23.74 15.96
C SER A 140 9.28 -24.80 15.71
N VAL A 141 10.01 -24.68 14.61
CA VAL A 141 11.09 -25.63 14.26
C VAL A 141 12.31 -25.46 15.16
N ASN A 142 12.55 -24.23 15.63
CA ASN A 142 13.71 -23.93 16.50
C ASN A 142 13.48 -24.28 17.98
N HIS A 143 12.29 -24.69 18.32
CA HIS A 143 11.97 -25.21 19.66
C HIS A 143 11.97 -26.71 19.67
#